data_f8b48beb7c09ecac5099207a7c3f5385
#
_entry.id   f8b48beb7c09ecac5099207a7c3f5385
#
_cell.length_a   1.000
_cell.length_b   1.000
_cell.length_c   1.000
_cell.angle_alpha   90.00
_cell.angle_beta   90.00
_cell.angle_gamma   90.00
#
_symmetry.space_group_name_H-M   'P 1'
#
loop_
_entity.id
_entity.type
_entity.pdbx_description
1 polymer ?
#
loop_
_entity_poly.entity_id
_entity_poly.type
_entity_poly.pdbx_seq_one_letter_code
_entity_poly.pdbx_strand_id
1 'polypeptide(L)'
;MYSTLSDSQREIVFNKLGKFVVRACPGSGKTYCVGARLARLFHGWDKKHEGIAVLSFTNVAWQEIEKKCGDKFNIGKIPYPHFLGTIDSFVNKFIFLPFGHLVLGCNGRPTLVGEPHGIWSGGKYDRDPKKHFDICSFDIEDKIIPIGNVQAFGFHWRNNDGSINGNVVNLEKAKKELLGKGYANQSDANYFAMKILEKYPQIAKAIAIRFPYLIVDEAQDTSDIQMKIIDLLIENGLSEVMLVGDPDQAIFEWNDAKPELLNQKFSEWENSIVLNENRRSSRKICSFTFSISSLGSASISVNEQVCEFAHQPKVVTYNNNNIQQIISDFIEECQQYGINVSKESTAVIFRSKSIINEVLNIPEIAFRTNVWKDNYTREFARGKFLYDNGYFKDGFKIIERVLLKTLLDLSYCSENNISDVISRMGFINFKSQIYAFINSLPQSNVPIGAWIIAANKFLKEKNCKFEFQIHNDGSHYTFPQLFLNEGKQIVEKDYRYGTA
;
A
#
# COMPACT_ATOMS: atom_id res chain seq x y z
N MET A 1 -20.28 -23.13 11.60
CA MET A 1 -19.28 -22.33 10.83
C MET A 1 -19.94 -21.50 9.73
N TYR A 2 -20.83 -22.06 8.90
CA TYR A 2 -21.48 -21.36 7.77
C TYR A 2 -22.96 -21.02 7.98
N SER A 3 -23.50 -21.16 9.18
CA SER A 3 -24.92 -20.94 9.49
C SER A 3 -25.36 -19.48 9.36
N THR A 4 -24.44 -18.55 9.49
CA THR A 4 -24.70 -17.10 9.44
C THR A 4 -24.64 -16.51 8.03
N LEU A 5 -24.31 -17.32 7.01
CA LEU A 5 -24.29 -16.85 5.62
C LEU A 5 -25.71 -16.66 5.09
N SER A 6 -25.97 -15.55 4.41
CA SER A 6 -27.18 -15.36 3.61
C SER A 6 -27.15 -16.20 2.34
N ASP A 7 -28.26 -16.28 1.62
CA ASP A 7 -28.36 -17.05 0.39
C ASP A 7 -27.37 -16.58 -0.67
N SER A 8 -27.23 -15.25 -0.86
CA SER A 8 -26.24 -14.67 -1.78
C SER A 8 -24.80 -15.00 -1.37
N GLN A 9 -24.52 -14.94 -0.06
CA GLN A 9 -23.20 -15.33 0.46
C GLN A 9 -22.95 -16.83 0.31
N ARG A 10 -23.96 -17.68 0.53
CA ARG A 10 -23.87 -19.14 0.31
C ARG A 10 -23.58 -19.46 -1.15
N GLU A 11 -24.26 -18.77 -2.08
CA GLU A 11 -24.01 -18.90 -3.50
C GLU A 11 -22.55 -18.63 -3.84
N ILE A 12 -21.99 -17.53 -3.35
CA ILE A 12 -20.58 -17.16 -3.54
C ILE A 12 -19.65 -18.23 -2.94
N VAL A 13 -19.93 -18.69 -1.73
CA VAL A 13 -19.03 -19.59 -1.01
C VAL A 13 -19.05 -21.01 -1.57
N PHE A 14 -20.22 -21.53 -1.98
CA PHE A 14 -20.39 -22.95 -2.30
C PHE A 14 -20.62 -23.25 -3.78
N ASN A 15 -21.36 -22.41 -4.50
CA ASN A 15 -21.93 -22.78 -5.78
C ASN A 15 -21.20 -22.16 -6.98
N LYS A 16 -20.64 -20.96 -6.84
CA LYS A 16 -19.94 -20.30 -7.94
C LYS A 16 -18.63 -21.00 -8.30
N LEU A 17 -18.50 -21.33 -9.59
CA LEU A 17 -17.34 -21.97 -10.20
C LEU A 17 -16.88 -21.17 -11.42
N GLY A 18 -15.66 -21.39 -11.85
CA GLY A 18 -15.08 -20.71 -12.99
C GLY A 18 -14.73 -19.25 -12.69
N LYS A 19 -14.94 -18.41 -13.70
CA LYS A 19 -14.65 -16.97 -13.61
C LYS A 19 -15.92 -16.22 -13.22
N PHE A 20 -15.86 -15.42 -12.17
CA PHE A 20 -16.97 -14.56 -11.76
C PHE A 20 -16.51 -13.35 -10.96
N VAL A 21 -17.32 -12.31 -11.02
CA VAL A 21 -17.16 -11.10 -10.23
C VAL A 21 -18.21 -11.04 -9.14
N VAL A 22 -17.79 -10.71 -7.93
CA VAL A 22 -18.67 -10.32 -6.82
C VAL A 22 -18.65 -8.80 -6.73
N ARG A 23 -19.66 -8.15 -7.28
CA ARG A 23 -19.84 -6.72 -7.12
C ARG A 23 -20.64 -6.46 -5.85
N ALA A 24 -20.00 -5.86 -4.87
CA ALA A 24 -20.49 -5.79 -3.51
C ALA A 24 -20.71 -4.35 -3.06
N CYS A 25 -21.72 -4.12 -2.23
CA CYS A 25 -21.90 -2.82 -1.58
C CYS A 25 -21.04 -2.69 -0.30
N PRO A 26 -20.87 -1.47 0.23
CA PRO A 26 -20.27 -1.25 1.53
C PRO A 26 -20.99 -2.05 2.63
N GLY A 27 -20.23 -2.70 3.51
CA GLY A 27 -20.80 -3.46 4.63
C GLY A 27 -21.48 -4.78 4.27
N SER A 28 -21.38 -5.27 3.03
CA SER A 28 -21.99 -6.54 2.58
C SER A 28 -21.24 -7.80 3.08
N GLY A 29 -20.08 -7.64 3.67
CA GLY A 29 -19.28 -8.77 4.13
C GLY A 29 -18.37 -9.39 3.04
N LYS A 30 -17.89 -8.59 2.07
CA LYS A 30 -16.92 -9.01 1.04
C LYS A 30 -15.82 -9.92 1.61
N THR A 31 -15.02 -9.36 2.52
CA THR A 31 -13.87 -10.07 3.14
C THR A 31 -14.30 -11.30 3.93
N TYR A 32 -15.51 -11.29 4.51
CA TYR A 32 -16.07 -12.47 5.18
C TYR A 32 -16.38 -13.59 4.17
N CYS A 33 -16.97 -13.26 3.01
CA CYS A 33 -17.20 -14.23 1.93
C CYS A 33 -15.91 -14.82 1.38
N VAL A 34 -14.87 -13.97 1.20
CA VAL A 34 -13.53 -14.42 0.79
C VAL A 34 -12.97 -15.42 1.81
N GLY A 35 -12.99 -15.07 3.09
CA GLY A 35 -12.52 -15.95 4.16
C GLY A 35 -13.30 -17.27 4.26
N ALA A 36 -14.64 -17.20 4.14
CA ALA A 36 -15.51 -18.39 4.15
C ALA A 36 -15.24 -19.31 2.95
N ARG A 37 -15.06 -18.73 1.74
CA ARG A 37 -14.73 -19.51 0.54
C ARG A 37 -13.34 -20.15 0.68
N LEU A 38 -12.35 -19.44 1.19
CA LEU A 38 -11.03 -19.99 1.46
C LEU A 38 -11.09 -21.15 2.45
N ALA A 39 -11.82 -20.97 3.56
CA ALA A 39 -12.00 -22.02 4.55
C ALA A 39 -12.58 -23.30 3.95
N ARG A 40 -13.60 -23.15 3.09
CA ARG A 40 -14.20 -24.27 2.38
C ARG A 40 -13.18 -24.94 1.44
N LEU A 41 -12.45 -24.15 0.65
CA LEU A 41 -11.48 -24.67 -0.30
C LEU A 41 -10.33 -25.39 0.42
N PHE A 42 -9.81 -24.86 1.50
CA PHE A 42 -8.74 -25.49 2.27
C PHE A 42 -9.17 -26.84 2.90
N HIS A 43 -10.42 -26.93 3.35
CA HIS A 43 -10.92 -28.16 3.96
C HIS A 43 -10.91 -29.36 2.99
N GLY A 44 -11.07 -29.10 1.68
CA GLY A 44 -11.03 -30.13 0.64
C GLY A 44 -9.75 -30.15 -0.20
N TRP A 45 -8.72 -29.41 0.19
CA TRP A 45 -7.51 -29.27 -0.62
C TRP A 45 -6.50 -30.38 -0.34
N ASP A 46 -6.32 -31.28 -1.29
CA ASP A 46 -5.42 -32.43 -1.20
C ASP A 46 -4.13 -32.29 -2.05
N LYS A 47 -3.99 -31.18 -2.80
CA LYS A 47 -2.89 -30.98 -3.73
C LYS A 47 -1.64 -30.42 -3.02
N LYS A 48 -0.52 -31.13 -3.18
CA LYS A 48 0.74 -30.81 -2.48
C LYS A 48 1.50 -29.59 -3.05
N HIS A 49 1.39 -29.36 -4.36
CA HIS A 49 2.20 -28.37 -5.07
C HIS A 49 1.35 -27.27 -5.75
N GLU A 50 0.09 -27.51 -5.92
CA GLU A 50 -0.86 -26.52 -6.41
C GLU A 50 -1.49 -25.80 -5.22
N GLY A 51 -1.68 -24.50 -5.33
CA GLY A 51 -2.21 -23.69 -4.23
C GLY A 51 -3.27 -22.70 -4.70
N ILE A 52 -3.89 -22.04 -3.75
CA ILE A 52 -4.80 -20.94 -3.99
C ILE A 52 -3.98 -19.66 -3.84
N ALA A 53 -4.07 -18.74 -4.80
CA ALA A 53 -3.53 -17.39 -4.66
C ALA A 53 -4.65 -16.44 -4.25
N VAL A 54 -4.46 -15.74 -3.13
CA VAL A 54 -5.37 -14.68 -2.66
C VAL A 54 -4.61 -13.39 -2.68
N LEU A 55 -5.08 -12.47 -3.49
CA LEU A 55 -4.42 -11.20 -3.76
C LEU A 55 -5.30 -10.07 -3.26
N SER A 56 -4.66 -9.01 -2.79
CA SER A 56 -5.32 -7.77 -2.43
C SER A 56 -4.46 -6.58 -2.84
N PHE A 57 -5.01 -5.39 -2.86
CA PHE A 57 -4.24 -4.19 -3.19
C PHE A 57 -3.32 -3.76 -2.05
N THR A 58 -3.74 -3.91 -0.79
CA THR A 58 -2.97 -3.43 0.38
C THR A 58 -2.55 -4.55 1.32
N ASN A 59 -1.49 -4.31 2.10
CA ASN A 59 -1.06 -5.25 3.14
C ASN A 59 -2.12 -5.43 4.24
N VAL A 60 -2.88 -4.39 4.55
CA VAL A 60 -3.92 -4.44 5.58
C VAL A 60 -5.05 -5.36 5.15
N ALA A 61 -5.48 -5.27 3.90
CA ALA A 61 -6.61 -6.05 3.41
C ALA A 61 -6.33 -7.57 3.47
N TRP A 62 -5.18 -8.04 2.99
CA TRP A 62 -4.89 -9.47 3.08
C TRP A 62 -4.66 -9.96 4.54
N GLN A 63 -4.11 -9.11 5.42
CA GLN A 63 -3.97 -9.44 6.85
C GLN A 63 -5.34 -9.57 7.53
N GLU A 64 -6.31 -8.73 7.14
CA GLU A 64 -7.70 -8.85 7.61
C GLU A 64 -8.33 -10.17 7.15
N ILE A 65 -8.08 -10.61 5.91
CA ILE A 65 -8.53 -11.91 5.41
C ILE A 65 -7.92 -13.02 6.28
N GLU A 66 -6.61 -12.99 6.52
CA GLU A 66 -5.91 -14.00 7.34
C GLU A 66 -6.47 -14.02 8.78
N LYS A 67 -6.67 -12.85 9.38
CA LYS A 67 -7.29 -12.72 10.71
C LYS A 67 -8.70 -13.30 10.75
N LYS A 68 -9.55 -12.98 9.77
CA LYS A 68 -10.90 -13.54 9.69
C LYS A 68 -10.90 -15.05 9.48
N CYS A 69 -9.95 -15.58 8.71
CA CYS A 69 -9.76 -17.02 8.56
C CYS A 69 -9.43 -17.66 9.91
N GLY A 70 -8.56 -17.04 10.72
CA GLY A 70 -8.25 -17.51 12.08
C GLY A 70 -9.44 -17.42 13.02
N ASP A 71 -9.99 -16.21 13.18
CA ASP A 71 -10.99 -15.90 14.20
C ASP A 71 -12.36 -16.59 13.94
N LYS A 72 -12.78 -16.70 12.68
CA LYS A 72 -14.12 -17.18 12.30
C LYS A 72 -14.14 -18.61 11.78
N PHE A 73 -13.06 -19.06 11.18
CA PHE A 73 -13.02 -20.34 10.48
C PHE A 73 -11.97 -21.32 11.06
N ASN A 74 -11.27 -20.90 12.12
CA ASN A 74 -10.25 -21.68 12.81
C ASN A 74 -9.12 -22.17 11.85
N ILE A 75 -8.80 -21.34 10.85
CA ILE A 75 -7.68 -21.56 9.96
C ILE A 75 -6.53 -20.72 10.47
N GLY A 76 -5.48 -21.37 10.93
CA GLY A 76 -4.26 -20.70 11.36
C GLY A 76 -3.56 -19.98 10.21
N LYS A 77 -2.27 -19.73 10.36
CA LYS A 77 -1.47 -19.15 9.28
C LYS A 77 -1.59 -19.99 8.01
N ILE A 78 -1.85 -19.31 6.88
CA ILE A 78 -2.06 -19.97 5.58
C ILE A 78 -0.77 -20.69 5.15
N PRO A 79 -0.79 -22.03 5.03
CA PRO A 79 0.41 -22.81 4.78
C PRO A 79 0.78 -22.85 3.28
N TYR A 80 2.03 -23.26 3.00
CA TYR A 80 2.36 -23.76 1.67
C TYR A 80 1.41 -24.94 1.32
N PRO A 81 0.90 -25.01 0.09
CA PRO A 81 1.32 -24.34 -1.16
C PRO A 81 0.56 -23.05 -1.50
N HIS A 82 -0.30 -22.55 -0.64
CA HIS A 82 -1.11 -21.37 -0.91
C HIS A 82 -0.28 -20.08 -0.84
N PHE A 83 -0.83 -19.01 -1.41
CA PHE A 83 -0.25 -17.68 -1.35
C PHE A 83 -1.32 -16.66 -0.93
N LEU A 84 -0.99 -15.84 0.05
CA LEU A 84 -1.78 -14.71 0.48
C LEU A 84 -0.87 -13.48 0.53
N GLY A 85 -1.26 -12.39 -0.12
CA GLY A 85 -0.45 -11.18 -0.19
C GLY A 85 -1.00 -10.12 -1.14
N THR A 86 -0.19 -9.11 -1.43
CA THR A 86 -0.56 -8.10 -2.42
C THR A 86 -0.35 -8.60 -3.84
N ILE A 87 -1.07 -8.01 -4.82
CA ILE A 87 -0.84 -8.26 -6.25
C ILE A 87 0.63 -8.05 -6.59
N ASP A 88 1.21 -6.93 -6.16
CA ASP A 88 2.62 -6.61 -6.38
C ASP A 88 3.57 -7.67 -5.82
N SER A 89 3.29 -8.17 -4.62
CA SER A 89 4.12 -9.22 -4.01
C SER A 89 4.03 -10.56 -4.76
N PHE A 90 2.86 -10.86 -5.32
CA PHE A 90 2.67 -12.03 -6.19
C PHE A 90 3.46 -11.87 -7.50
N VAL A 91 3.29 -10.74 -8.17
CA VAL A 91 3.99 -10.39 -9.41
C VAL A 91 5.51 -10.47 -9.20
N ASN A 92 6.00 -9.83 -8.14
CA ASN A 92 7.43 -9.83 -7.82
C ASN A 92 7.96 -11.25 -7.56
N LYS A 93 7.24 -12.04 -6.76
CA LYS A 93 7.71 -13.36 -6.32
C LYS A 93 7.68 -14.41 -7.43
N PHE A 94 6.65 -14.41 -8.25
CA PHE A 94 6.40 -15.52 -9.19
C PHE A 94 6.66 -15.16 -10.64
N ILE A 95 6.73 -13.88 -11.01
CA ILE A 95 6.89 -13.47 -12.41
C ILE A 95 8.15 -12.61 -12.58
N PHE A 96 8.18 -11.40 -12.01
CA PHE A 96 9.20 -10.42 -12.35
C PHE A 96 10.60 -10.81 -11.86
N LEU A 97 10.77 -11.07 -10.56
CA LEU A 97 12.09 -11.37 -10.01
C LEU A 97 12.72 -12.67 -10.54
N PRO A 98 11.95 -13.76 -10.80
CA PRO A 98 12.51 -14.94 -11.43
C PRO A 98 12.84 -14.76 -12.91
N PHE A 99 12.02 -14.04 -13.68
CA PHE A 99 12.05 -14.05 -15.13
C PHE A 99 12.32 -12.69 -15.79
N GLY A 100 12.46 -11.61 -15.01
CA GLY A 100 12.64 -10.24 -15.53
C GLY A 100 13.88 -10.09 -16.41
N HIS A 101 14.94 -10.84 -16.14
CA HIS A 101 16.15 -10.85 -16.95
C HIS A 101 15.88 -11.23 -18.42
N LEU A 102 14.84 -12.02 -18.71
CA LEU A 102 14.49 -12.43 -20.07
C LEU A 102 13.98 -11.29 -20.95
N VAL A 103 13.49 -10.21 -20.34
CA VAL A 103 12.94 -9.05 -21.07
C VAL A 103 13.75 -7.77 -20.84
N LEU A 104 14.46 -7.65 -19.72
CA LEU A 104 15.31 -6.49 -19.43
C LEU A 104 16.66 -6.54 -20.14
N GLY A 105 17.12 -7.72 -20.53
CA GLY A 105 18.46 -7.93 -21.11
C GLY A 105 19.60 -7.82 -20.08
N CYS A 106 19.31 -7.88 -18.79
CA CYS A 106 20.29 -7.85 -17.72
C CYS A 106 20.83 -9.26 -17.40
N ASN A 107 22.03 -9.30 -16.83
CA ASN A 107 22.64 -10.55 -16.40
C ASN A 107 22.13 -10.93 -15.01
N GLY A 108 21.16 -11.85 -14.96
CA GLY A 108 20.65 -12.40 -13.71
C GLY A 108 19.38 -11.70 -13.17
N ARG A 109 19.07 -11.96 -11.91
CA ARG A 109 17.83 -11.52 -11.27
C ARG A 109 17.80 -9.99 -11.14
N PRO A 110 16.73 -9.30 -11.57
CA PRO A 110 16.60 -7.86 -11.41
C PRO A 110 16.44 -7.44 -9.93
N THR A 111 16.70 -6.15 -9.68
CA THR A 111 16.61 -5.53 -8.37
C THR A 111 15.51 -4.48 -8.35
N LEU A 112 14.64 -4.55 -7.37
CA LEU A 112 13.60 -3.55 -7.14
C LEU A 112 14.18 -2.37 -6.36
N VAL A 113 13.89 -1.15 -6.84
CA VAL A 113 14.34 0.12 -6.28
C VAL A 113 13.19 1.13 -6.24
N GLY A 114 13.37 2.22 -5.48
CA GLY A 114 12.29 3.18 -5.24
C GLY A 114 11.26 2.66 -4.22
N GLU A 115 10.33 3.52 -3.80
CA GLU A 115 9.29 3.11 -2.87
C GLU A 115 8.40 2.00 -3.48
N PRO A 116 8.04 0.98 -2.70
CA PRO A 116 8.34 0.71 -1.29
C PRO A 116 9.66 -0.07 -1.04
N HIS A 117 10.48 -0.32 -2.07
CA HIS A 117 11.64 -1.22 -2.00
C HIS A 117 12.93 -0.54 -1.52
N GLY A 118 12.94 0.77 -1.49
CA GLY A 118 14.04 1.60 -1.04
C GLY A 118 13.93 3.01 -1.59
N ILE A 119 14.79 3.91 -1.12
CA ILE A 119 14.81 5.30 -1.59
C ILE A 119 15.69 5.39 -2.83
N TRP A 120 15.11 5.85 -3.94
CA TRP A 120 15.88 6.34 -5.09
C TRP A 120 16.17 7.82 -4.89
N SER A 121 17.31 8.33 -5.30
CA SER A 121 17.76 9.63 -4.83
C SER A 121 17.61 10.75 -5.86
N GLY A 122 16.40 11.16 -6.16
CA GLY A 122 16.16 12.40 -6.90
C GLY A 122 15.68 13.54 -5.99
N GLY A 123 16.42 14.66 -5.91
CA GLY A 123 15.88 15.89 -5.34
C GLY A 123 14.94 16.58 -6.35
N LYS A 124 13.94 17.32 -5.87
CA LYS A 124 12.95 18.05 -6.71
C LYS A 124 13.56 18.87 -7.85
N TYR A 125 14.78 19.39 -7.66
CA TYR A 125 15.46 20.27 -8.62
C TYR A 125 16.64 19.62 -9.32
N ASP A 126 16.81 18.30 -9.16
CA ASP A 126 17.91 17.60 -9.80
C ASP A 126 17.67 17.51 -11.31
N ARG A 127 18.65 17.86 -12.12
CA ARG A 127 18.54 17.87 -13.59
C ARG A 127 19.00 16.56 -14.24
N ASP A 128 19.56 15.63 -13.46
CA ASP A 128 20.01 14.34 -13.99
C ASP A 128 18.80 13.40 -14.16
N PRO A 129 18.44 13.01 -15.39
CA PRO A 129 17.31 12.11 -15.63
C PRO A 129 17.38 10.79 -14.87
N LYS A 130 18.59 10.29 -14.62
CA LYS A 130 18.78 9.01 -13.92
C LYS A 130 18.30 9.07 -12.46
N LYS A 131 18.38 10.24 -11.82
CA LYS A 131 17.91 10.45 -10.46
C LYS A 131 16.38 10.42 -10.33
N HIS A 132 15.70 10.43 -11.44
CA HIS A 132 14.25 10.41 -11.54
C HIS A 132 13.72 9.08 -12.08
N PHE A 133 14.52 8.05 -12.01
CA PHE A 133 14.18 6.72 -12.52
C PHE A 133 12.91 6.13 -11.91
N ASP A 134 12.71 6.30 -10.61
CA ASP A 134 11.62 5.66 -9.83
C ASP A 134 10.26 6.33 -9.97
N ILE A 135 10.17 7.48 -10.65
CA ILE A 135 8.95 8.27 -10.77
C ILE A 135 8.23 8.13 -12.10
N CYS A 136 8.75 7.31 -12.97
CA CYS A 136 8.14 7.01 -14.25
C CYS A 136 8.15 5.50 -14.51
N SER A 137 7.25 5.06 -15.37
CA SER A 137 7.17 3.69 -15.88
C SER A 137 6.58 3.72 -17.28
N PHE A 138 6.14 2.57 -17.77
CA PHE A 138 5.47 2.42 -19.05
C PHE A 138 4.00 2.10 -18.82
N ASP A 139 3.14 2.64 -19.68
CA ASP A 139 1.74 2.23 -19.77
C ASP A 139 1.59 0.94 -20.61
N ILE A 140 0.34 0.49 -20.75
CA ILE A 140 0.03 -0.70 -21.52
C ILE A 140 0.36 -0.59 -23.03
N GLU A 141 0.50 0.66 -23.53
CA GLU A 141 0.86 0.98 -24.93
C GLU A 141 2.37 1.22 -25.11
N ASP A 142 3.19 0.85 -24.13
CA ASP A 142 4.66 1.00 -24.12
C ASP A 142 5.14 2.45 -24.09
N LYS A 143 4.27 3.40 -23.73
CA LYS A 143 4.63 4.81 -23.59
C LYS A 143 5.12 5.09 -22.17
N ILE A 144 6.14 5.93 -22.07
CA ILE A 144 6.59 6.38 -20.75
C ILE A 144 5.59 7.35 -20.13
N ILE A 145 5.20 7.05 -18.89
CA ILE A 145 4.26 7.85 -18.11
C ILE A 145 4.82 8.18 -16.73
N PRO A 146 4.41 9.30 -16.12
CA PRO A 146 4.70 9.57 -14.72
C PRO A 146 3.93 8.61 -13.81
N ILE A 147 4.52 8.29 -12.65
CA ILE A 147 3.86 7.52 -11.60
C ILE A 147 3.27 8.52 -10.61
N GLY A 148 1.96 8.43 -10.39
CA GLY A 148 1.25 9.30 -9.46
C GLY A 148 1.25 10.77 -9.89
N ASN A 149 0.90 11.68 -8.98
CA ASN A 149 0.76 13.10 -9.27
C ASN A 149 2.13 13.81 -9.25
N VAL A 150 2.93 13.57 -10.27
CA VAL A 150 4.30 14.05 -10.34
C VAL A 150 4.40 15.44 -10.96
N GLN A 151 4.03 16.46 -10.21
CA GLN A 151 4.49 17.84 -10.47
C GLN A 151 5.93 18.10 -9.97
N ALA A 152 6.63 17.02 -9.58
CA ALA A 152 7.81 17.12 -8.72
C ALA A 152 9.12 17.54 -9.39
N PHE A 153 9.14 17.63 -10.75
CA PHE A 153 10.43 17.67 -11.46
C PHE A 153 10.96 19.02 -11.85
N GLY A 154 10.16 20.07 -11.83
CA GLY A 154 10.43 21.19 -12.73
C GLY A 154 10.43 20.76 -14.21
N PHE A 155 10.10 19.48 -14.50
CA PHE A 155 9.78 19.01 -15.83
C PHE A 155 8.27 19.14 -16.04
N HIS A 156 7.87 19.94 -16.99
CA HIS A 156 6.55 19.77 -17.57
C HIS A 156 6.65 18.56 -18.50
N TRP A 157 5.85 17.52 -18.28
CA TRP A 157 5.76 16.35 -19.16
C TRP A 157 5.34 16.74 -20.56
N ARG A 158 4.57 17.82 -20.68
CA ARG A 158 4.15 18.41 -21.93
C ARG A 158 4.51 19.89 -21.97
N ASN A 159 4.87 20.37 -23.13
CA ASN A 159 4.99 21.78 -23.45
C ASN A 159 3.61 22.43 -23.50
N ASN A 160 3.56 23.76 -23.55
CA ASN A 160 2.30 24.53 -23.67
C ASN A 160 1.51 24.21 -24.94
N ASP A 161 2.18 23.70 -25.98
CA ASP A 161 1.57 23.26 -27.25
C ASP A 161 1.08 21.81 -27.22
N GLY A 162 1.17 21.13 -26.07
CA GLY A 162 0.78 19.74 -25.91
C GLY A 162 1.82 18.70 -26.35
N SER A 163 2.93 19.09 -26.95
CA SER A 163 4.01 18.19 -27.33
C SER A 163 4.75 17.64 -26.11
N ILE A 164 5.38 16.46 -26.27
CA ILE A 164 6.19 15.87 -25.20
C ILE A 164 7.44 16.72 -24.99
N ASN A 165 7.72 17.07 -23.73
CA ASN A 165 8.91 17.84 -23.40
C ASN A 165 10.18 17.02 -23.70
N GLY A 166 11.21 17.67 -24.28
CA GLY A 166 12.48 17.03 -24.63
C GLY A 166 13.20 16.35 -23.43
N ASN A 167 12.91 16.80 -22.23
CA ASN A 167 13.44 16.17 -21.02
C ASN A 167 12.86 14.76 -20.78
N VAL A 168 11.64 14.49 -21.24
CA VAL A 168 11.01 13.16 -21.16
C VAL A 168 11.76 12.15 -22.02
N VAL A 169 12.25 12.56 -23.19
CA VAL A 169 13.09 11.71 -24.08
C VAL A 169 14.37 11.29 -23.36
N ASN A 170 15.01 12.23 -22.66
CA ASN A 170 16.22 11.93 -21.88
C ASN A 170 15.92 11.02 -20.69
N LEU A 171 14.75 11.19 -20.05
CA LEU A 171 14.29 10.34 -18.97
C LEU A 171 14.03 8.92 -19.48
N GLU A 172 13.36 8.77 -20.62
CA GLU A 172 13.12 7.46 -21.25
C GLU A 172 14.42 6.73 -21.58
N LYS A 173 15.40 7.44 -22.14
CA LYS A 173 16.72 6.88 -22.43
C LYS A 173 17.43 6.42 -21.16
N ALA A 174 17.42 7.26 -20.12
CA ALA A 174 18.01 6.93 -18.83
C ALA A 174 17.28 5.74 -18.17
N LYS A 175 15.95 5.69 -18.29
CA LYS A 175 15.11 4.59 -17.82
C LYS A 175 15.51 3.27 -18.47
N LYS A 176 15.59 3.23 -19.81
CA LYS A 176 15.98 2.04 -20.56
C LYS A 176 17.40 1.57 -20.23
N GLU A 177 18.35 2.50 -20.03
CA GLU A 177 19.71 2.17 -19.61
C GLU A 177 19.75 1.47 -18.24
N LEU A 178 18.99 1.99 -17.26
CA LEU A 178 18.98 1.42 -15.91
C LEU A 178 18.21 0.10 -15.84
N LEU A 179 17.13 -0.04 -16.61
CA LEU A 179 16.42 -1.32 -16.78
C LEU A 179 17.35 -2.38 -17.38
N GLY A 180 18.15 -2.04 -18.39
CA GLY A 180 19.17 -2.95 -18.95
C GLY A 180 20.25 -3.36 -17.96
N LYS A 181 20.49 -2.58 -16.91
CA LYS A 181 21.35 -2.94 -15.77
C LYS A 181 20.62 -3.78 -14.70
N GLY A 182 19.34 -4.04 -14.88
CA GLY A 182 18.51 -4.85 -13.98
C GLY A 182 17.81 -4.08 -12.85
N TYR A 183 17.82 -2.74 -12.86
CA TYR A 183 17.04 -1.96 -11.91
C TYR A 183 15.60 -1.78 -12.40
N ALA A 184 14.63 -1.88 -11.50
CA ALA A 184 13.21 -1.64 -11.78
C ALA A 184 12.50 -1.05 -10.57
N ASN A 185 11.57 -0.14 -10.77
CA ASN A 185 10.63 0.25 -9.72
C ASN A 185 9.42 -0.71 -9.70
N GLN A 186 8.46 -0.49 -8.78
CA GLN A 186 7.30 -1.41 -8.67
C GLN A 186 6.41 -1.39 -9.93
N SER A 187 6.18 -0.22 -10.52
CA SER A 187 5.37 -0.12 -11.75
C SER A 187 6.07 -0.78 -12.94
N ASP A 188 7.40 -0.67 -13.03
CA ASP A 188 8.19 -1.41 -14.02
C ASP A 188 8.06 -2.92 -13.82
N ALA A 189 8.09 -3.37 -12.57
CA ALA A 189 7.95 -4.80 -12.29
C ALA A 189 6.60 -5.34 -12.78
N ASN A 190 5.52 -4.60 -12.60
CA ASN A 190 4.19 -4.95 -13.11
C ASN A 190 4.18 -4.93 -14.64
N TYR A 191 4.69 -3.87 -15.28
CA TYR A 191 4.76 -3.76 -16.73
C TYR A 191 5.58 -4.89 -17.35
N PHE A 192 6.79 -5.14 -16.86
CA PHE A 192 7.63 -6.20 -17.40
C PHE A 192 7.11 -7.59 -17.06
N ALA A 193 6.39 -7.77 -15.96
CA ALA A 193 5.69 -9.04 -15.70
C ALA A 193 4.62 -9.31 -16.76
N MET A 194 3.85 -8.31 -17.18
CA MET A 194 2.93 -8.43 -18.30
C MET A 194 3.68 -8.83 -19.57
N LYS A 195 4.76 -8.14 -19.92
CA LYS A 195 5.60 -8.45 -21.11
C LYS A 195 6.22 -9.85 -21.06
N ILE A 196 6.59 -10.35 -19.88
CA ILE A 196 7.07 -11.73 -19.70
C ILE A 196 5.97 -12.72 -20.06
N LEU A 197 4.76 -12.51 -19.55
CA LEU A 197 3.64 -13.44 -19.80
C LEU A 197 3.18 -13.39 -21.25
N GLU A 198 3.21 -12.23 -21.90
CA GLU A 198 2.94 -12.10 -23.35
C GLU A 198 3.97 -12.84 -24.18
N LYS A 199 5.25 -12.66 -23.91
CA LYS A 199 6.35 -13.22 -24.69
C LYS A 199 6.59 -14.72 -24.41
N TYR A 200 6.31 -15.15 -23.18
CA TYR A 200 6.59 -16.50 -22.70
C TYR A 200 5.32 -17.15 -22.09
N PRO A 201 4.32 -17.57 -22.91
CA PRO A 201 3.07 -18.14 -22.41
C PRO A 201 3.24 -19.38 -21.53
N GLN A 202 4.34 -20.13 -21.71
CA GLN A 202 4.68 -21.26 -20.85
C GLN A 202 4.89 -20.86 -19.36
N ILE A 203 5.35 -19.62 -19.10
CA ILE A 203 5.48 -19.11 -17.74
C ILE A 203 4.08 -18.84 -17.16
N ALA A 204 3.20 -18.21 -17.93
CA ALA A 204 1.81 -18.00 -17.52
C ALA A 204 1.10 -19.33 -17.23
N LYS A 205 1.28 -20.33 -18.09
CA LYS A 205 0.75 -21.70 -17.91
C LYS A 205 1.30 -22.37 -16.64
N ALA A 206 2.59 -22.25 -16.38
CA ALA A 206 3.19 -22.82 -15.17
C ALA A 206 2.64 -22.16 -13.89
N ILE A 207 2.37 -20.84 -13.92
CA ILE A 207 1.76 -20.12 -12.82
C ILE A 207 0.29 -20.54 -12.65
N ALA A 208 -0.47 -20.67 -13.73
CA ALA A 208 -1.85 -21.14 -13.69
C ALA A 208 -1.97 -22.58 -13.13
N ILE A 209 -1.03 -23.47 -13.45
CA ILE A 209 -0.94 -24.80 -12.85
C ILE A 209 -0.58 -24.70 -11.36
N ARG A 210 0.36 -23.82 -11.02
CA ARG A 210 0.79 -23.64 -9.63
C ARG A 210 -0.30 -23.05 -8.74
N PHE A 211 -1.13 -22.18 -9.30
CA PHE A 211 -2.25 -21.52 -8.65
C PHE A 211 -3.52 -21.64 -9.49
N PRO A 212 -4.17 -22.82 -9.50
CA PRO A 212 -5.39 -23.05 -10.28
C PRO A 212 -6.61 -22.26 -9.76
N TYR A 213 -6.47 -21.65 -8.60
CA TYR A 213 -7.46 -20.77 -7.96
C TYR A 213 -6.85 -19.41 -7.69
N LEU A 214 -7.47 -18.34 -8.20
CA LEU A 214 -7.11 -16.96 -7.96
C LEU A 214 -8.30 -16.21 -7.35
N ILE A 215 -8.09 -15.55 -6.21
CA ILE A 215 -9.06 -14.63 -5.61
C ILE A 215 -8.39 -13.27 -5.52
N VAL A 216 -9.06 -12.23 -6.01
CA VAL A 216 -8.61 -10.84 -5.90
C VAL A 216 -9.64 -10.07 -5.08
N ASP A 217 -9.27 -9.65 -3.88
CA ASP A 217 -10.07 -8.77 -3.04
C ASP A 217 -9.70 -7.30 -3.30
N GLU A 218 -10.65 -6.39 -3.15
CA GLU A 218 -10.58 -4.97 -3.53
C GLU A 218 -10.17 -4.80 -5.01
N ALA A 219 -10.79 -5.59 -5.89
CA ALA A 219 -10.44 -5.63 -7.31
C ALA A 219 -10.75 -4.34 -8.08
N GLN A 220 -11.53 -3.40 -7.50
CA GLN A 220 -11.74 -2.06 -8.07
C GLN A 220 -10.47 -1.21 -8.08
N ASP A 221 -9.47 -1.57 -7.26
CA ASP A 221 -8.21 -0.83 -7.18
C ASP A 221 -7.12 -1.36 -8.13
N THR A 222 -7.44 -2.33 -9.00
CA THR A 222 -6.49 -2.87 -9.99
C THR A 222 -6.24 -1.90 -11.14
N SER A 223 -4.98 -1.85 -11.59
CA SER A 223 -4.59 -1.11 -12.80
C SER A 223 -4.79 -1.94 -14.08
N ASP A 224 -4.73 -1.28 -15.25
CA ASP A 224 -4.78 -1.95 -16.57
C ASP A 224 -3.75 -3.07 -16.68
N ILE A 225 -2.52 -2.79 -16.28
CA ILE A 225 -1.41 -3.76 -16.36
C ILE A 225 -1.68 -4.96 -15.44
N GLN A 226 -2.15 -4.72 -14.21
CA GLN A 226 -2.46 -5.79 -13.27
C GLN A 226 -3.64 -6.64 -13.76
N MET A 227 -4.69 -6.02 -14.32
CA MET A 227 -5.81 -6.75 -14.92
C MET A 227 -5.36 -7.55 -16.14
N LYS A 228 -4.51 -6.97 -16.99
CA LYS A 228 -3.94 -7.69 -18.15
C LYS A 228 -3.09 -8.89 -17.73
N ILE A 229 -2.35 -8.81 -16.63
CA ILE A 229 -1.63 -9.97 -16.06
C ILE A 229 -2.63 -11.09 -15.70
N ILE A 230 -3.74 -10.75 -15.05
CA ILE A 230 -4.79 -11.72 -14.71
C ILE A 230 -5.37 -12.34 -15.99
N ASP A 231 -5.67 -11.53 -17.01
CA ASP A 231 -6.20 -12.02 -18.30
C ASP A 231 -5.21 -12.98 -18.98
N LEU A 232 -3.92 -12.66 -19.00
CA LEU A 232 -2.89 -13.53 -19.56
C LEU A 232 -2.78 -14.86 -18.81
N LEU A 233 -2.98 -14.88 -17.49
CA LEU A 233 -3.05 -16.13 -16.74
C LEU A 233 -4.30 -16.96 -17.13
N ILE A 234 -5.45 -16.29 -17.31
CA ILE A 234 -6.70 -16.93 -17.75
C ILE A 234 -6.54 -17.52 -19.16
N GLU A 235 -6.01 -16.77 -20.10
CA GLU A 235 -5.72 -17.20 -21.47
C GLU A 235 -4.80 -18.44 -21.52
N ASN A 236 -3.96 -18.60 -20.49
CA ASN A 236 -3.00 -19.70 -20.38
C ASN A 236 -3.41 -20.79 -19.37
N GLY A 237 -4.70 -20.89 -19.04
CA GLY A 237 -5.25 -22.05 -18.36
C GLY A 237 -5.68 -21.85 -16.91
N LEU A 238 -5.63 -20.61 -16.38
CA LEU A 238 -6.24 -20.30 -15.09
C LEU A 238 -7.77 -20.29 -15.26
N SER A 239 -8.46 -21.27 -14.69
CA SER A 239 -9.89 -21.49 -14.90
C SER A 239 -10.77 -20.95 -13.75
N GLU A 240 -10.25 -20.90 -12.54
CA GLU A 240 -11.01 -20.49 -11.35
C GLU A 240 -10.55 -19.11 -10.87
N VAL A 241 -11.35 -18.09 -11.14
CA VAL A 241 -11.03 -16.69 -10.79
C VAL A 241 -12.23 -16.02 -10.14
N MET A 242 -12.02 -15.48 -8.95
CA MET A 242 -12.98 -14.66 -8.23
C MET A 242 -12.43 -13.25 -8.06
N LEU A 243 -13.06 -12.26 -8.67
CA LEU A 243 -12.79 -10.85 -8.42
C LEU A 243 -13.87 -10.32 -7.46
N VAL A 244 -13.46 -9.68 -6.39
CA VAL A 244 -14.37 -9.11 -5.40
C VAL A 244 -14.05 -7.63 -5.24
N GLY A 245 -15.07 -6.79 -5.34
CA GLY A 245 -14.86 -5.35 -5.20
C GLY A 245 -16.14 -4.53 -5.16
N ASP A 246 -15.96 -3.28 -4.86
CA ASP A 246 -17.00 -2.27 -4.86
C ASP A 246 -16.51 -1.07 -5.71
N PRO A 247 -17.05 -0.87 -6.91
CA PRO A 247 -16.61 0.22 -7.80
C PRO A 247 -16.70 1.60 -7.15
N ASP A 248 -17.69 1.82 -6.27
CA ASP A 248 -17.88 3.10 -5.58
C ASP A 248 -16.86 3.35 -4.45
N GLN A 249 -16.10 2.33 -4.06
CA GLN A 249 -15.02 2.43 -3.08
C GLN A 249 -13.63 2.56 -3.70
N ALA A 250 -13.51 2.78 -5.01
CA ALA A 250 -12.24 3.04 -5.67
C ALA A 250 -11.66 4.39 -5.20
N ILE A 251 -10.65 4.35 -4.33
CA ILE A 251 -10.00 5.54 -3.77
C ILE A 251 -8.55 5.71 -4.25
N PHE A 252 -8.08 4.81 -5.10
CA PHE A 252 -6.72 4.80 -5.62
C PHE A 252 -6.63 5.17 -7.11
N GLU A 253 -7.64 5.84 -7.67
CA GLU A 253 -7.62 6.34 -9.06
C GLU A 253 -6.40 7.23 -9.36
N TRP A 254 -5.92 7.98 -8.35
CA TRP A 254 -4.68 8.75 -8.43
C TRP A 254 -3.42 7.89 -8.56
N ASN A 255 -3.52 6.58 -8.32
CA ASN A 255 -2.46 5.57 -8.44
C ASN A 255 -2.82 4.52 -9.49
N ASP A 256 -3.43 4.95 -10.59
CA ASP A 256 -3.79 4.16 -11.78
C ASP A 256 -4.85 3.06 -11.56
N ALA A 257 -5.60 3.07 -10.45
CA ALA A 257 -6.74 2.19 -10.26
C ALA A 257 -7.88 2.54 -11.23
N LYS A 258 -8.50 1.50 -11.83
CA LYS A 258 -9.57 1.64 -12.83
C LYS A 258 -10.77 0.78 -12.47
N PRO A 259 -11.73 1.30 -11.70
CA PRO A 259 -12.94 0.56 -11.31
C PRO A 259 -13.79 0.10 -12.50
N GLU A 260 -13.65 0.75 -13.66
CA GLU A 260 -14.30 0.36 -14.90
C GLU A 260 -13.92 -1.06 -15.35
N LEU A 261 -12.69 -1.49 -15.07
CA LEU A 261 -12.22 -2.85 -15.40
C LEU A 261 -13.02 -3.92 -14.63
N LEU A 262 -13.33 -3.66 -13.36
CA LEU A 262 -14.17 -4.55 -12.56
C LEU A 262 -15.59 -4.62 -13.15
N ASN A 263 -16.17 -3.47 -13.53
CA ASN A 263 -17.51 -3.41 -14.14
C ASN A 263 -17.53 -4.11 -15.52
N GLN A 264 -16.47 -3.98 -16.30
CA GLN A 264 -16.32 -4.68 -17.58
C GLN A 264 -16.32 -6.20 -17.35
N LYS A 265 -15.47 -6.71 -16.44
CA LYS A 265 -15.43 -8.14 -16.10
C LYS A 265 -16.76 -8.65 -15.52
N PHE A 266 -17.45 -7.81 -14.74
CA PHE A 266 -18.79 -8.16 -14.24
C PHE A 266 -19.79 -8.39 -15.37
N SER A 267 -19.72 -7.61 -16.45
CA SER A 267 -20.58 -7.74 -17.61
C SER A 267 -20.19 -8.89 -18.54
N GLU A 268 -18.88 -9.19 -18.62
CA GLU A 268 -18.36 -10.26 -19.50
C GLU A 268 -18.51 -11.67 -18.90
N TRP A 269 -18.46 -11.80 -17.58
CA TRP A 269 -18.45 -13.11 -16.91
C TRP A 269 -19.85 -13.49 -16.42
N GLU A 270 -20.49 -14.44 -17.09
CA GLU A 270 -21.89 -14.85 -16.87
C GLU A 270 -22.22 -15.26 -15.42
N ASN A 271 -21.23 -15.84 -14.70
CA ASN A 271 -21.42 -16.30 -13.33
C ASN A 271 -21.32 -15.18 -12.27
N SER A 272 -21.17 -13.93 -12.69
CA SER A 272 -21.06 -12.79 -11.77
C SER A 272 -22.30 -12.58 -10.91
N ILE A 273 -22.12 -12.00 -9.73
CA ILE A 273 -23.18 -11.82 -8.74
C ILE A 273 -23.07 -10.46 -8.03
N VAL A 274 -24.21 -9.88 -7.68
CA VAL A 274 -24.30 -8.69 -6.84
C VAL A 274 -24.52 -9.11 -5.39
N LEU A 275 -23.70 -8.55 -4.49
CA LEU A 275 -23.85 -8.71 -3.04
C LEU A 275 -24.28 -7.36 -2.44
N ASN A 276 -25.59 -7.12 -2.35
CA ASN A 276 -26.17 -5.84 -1.94
C ASN A 276 -26.75 -5.81 -0.53
N GLU A 277 -26.61 -6.87 0.26
CA GLU A 277 -27.04 -6.93 1.66
C GLU A 277 -26.07 -6.18 2.56
N ASN A 278 -26.47 -5.03 3.08
CA ASN A 278 -25.65 -4.24 3.98
C ASN A 278 -25.89 -4.66 5.45
N ARG A 279 -24.86 -5.16 6.09
CA ARG A 279 -24.85 -5.63 7.49
C ARG A 279 -24.27 -4.62 8.46
N ARG A 280 -23.86 -3.45 7.97
CA ARG A 280 -23.18 -2.40 8.74
C ARG A 280 -24.09 -1.22 9.02
N SER A 281 -24.82 -0.76 8.01
CA SER A 281 -25.45 0.56 7.99
C SER A 281 -26.96 0.50 8.09
N SER A 282 -27.57 1.55 8.65
CA SER A 282 -29.03 1.72 8.67
C SER A 282 -29.59 1.93 7.26
N ARG A 283 -30.92 1.74 7.10
CA ARG A 283 -31.61 2.01 5.84
C ARG A 283 -31.41 3.43 5.34
N LYS A 284 -31.36 4.41 6.26
CA LYS A 284 -31.15 5.82 5.92
C LYS A 284 -29.77 6.09 5.36
N ILE A 285 -28.73 5.44 5.92
CA ILE A 285 -27.38 5.51 5.36
C ILE A 285 -27.33 4.81 4.00
N CYS A 286 -27.95 3.63 3.86
CA CYS A 286 -28.00 2.94 2.58
C CYS A 286 -28.70 3.78 1.49
N SER A 287 -29.79 4.45 1.82
CA SER A 287 -30.50 5.36 0.91
C SER A 287 -29.68 6.59 0.55
N PHE A 288 -28.99 7.18 1.53
CA PHE A 288 -28.10 8.33 1.30
C PHE A 288 -26.92 7.96 0.41
N THR A 289 -26.23 6.86 0.71
CA THR A 289 -25.08 6.42 -0.11
C THR A 289 -25.49 6.07 -1.53
N PHE A 290 -26.68 5.55 -1.74
CA PHE A 290 -27.21 5.28 -3.07
C PHE A 290 -27.38 6.55 -3.90
N SER A 291 -27.73 7.70 -3.29
CA SER A 291 -27.85 8.97 -4.02
C SER A 291 -26.55 9.48 -4.66
N ILE A 292 -25.40 8.94 -4.23
CA ILE A 292 -24.05 9.28 -4.74
C ILE A 292 -23.33 8.05 -5.33
N SER A 293 -24.02 6.92 -5.46
CA SER A 293 -23.49 5.66 -5.96
C SER A 293 -23.64 5.56 -7.48
N SER A 294 -22.71 4.90 -8.13
CA SER A 294 -22.82 4.50 -9.54
C SER A 294 -23.62 3.19 -9.73
N LEU A 295 -24.04 2.52 -8.66
CA LEU A 295 -24.76 1.26 -8.70
C LEU A 295 -26.23 1.46 -9.08
N GLY A 296 -26.81 0.50 -9.80
CA GLY A 296 -28.20 0.56 -10.28
C GLY A 296 -29.28 0.37 -9.20
N SER A 297 -28.90 0.00 -7.96
CA SER A 297 -29.84 -0.23 -6.85
C SER A 297 -29.19 0.07 -5.51
N ALA A 298 -30.01 0.56 -4.56
CA ALA A 298 -29.59 0.77 -3.19
C ALA A 298 -29.24 -0.55 -2.49
N SER A 299 -28.29 -0.49 -1.57
CA SER A 299 -27.99 -1.63 -0.69
C SER A 299 -29.14 -1.84 0.32
N ILE A 300 -29.37 -3.08 0.69
CA ILE A 300 -30.45 -3.49 1.59
C ILE A 300 -29.89 -3.66 2.99
N SER A 301 -30.29 -2.80 3.93
CA SER A 301 -29.89 -2.96 5.33
C SER A 301 -30.57 -4.19 5.94
N VAL A 302 -29.76 -5.16 6.37
CA VAL A 302 -30.23 -6.45 6.93
C VAL A 302 -29.83 -6.66 8.39
N ASN A 303 -29.12 -5.72 9.01
CA ASN A 303 -28.76 -5.80 10.42
C ASN A 303 -29.89 -5.24 11.29
N GLU A 304 -30.61 -6.13 11.96
CA GLU A 304 -31.76 -5.79 12.80
C GLU A 304 -31.46 -4.78 13.92
N GLN A 305 -30.20 -4.73 14.38
CA GLN A 305 -29.80 -3.81 15.46
C GLN A 305 -29.68 -2.36 14.98
N VAL A 306 -29.43 -2.13 13.69
CA VAL A 306 -29.18 -0.77 13.15
C VAL A 306 -30.12 -0.41 12.00
N CYS A 307 -30.82 -1.36 11.38
CA CYS A 307 -31.60 -1.11 10.17
C CYS A 307 -32.62 0.02 10.35
N GLU A 308 -33.29 0.09 11.51
CA GLU A 308 -34.30 1.09 11.84
C GLU A 308 -33.76 2.31 12.58
N PHE A 309 -32.43 2.47 12.66
CA PHE A 309 -31.85 3.62 13.34
C PHE A 309 -32.31 4.94 12.69
N ALA A 310 -32.95 5.79 13.51
CA ALA A 310 -33.76 6.90 13.02
C ALA A 310 -32.94 8.10 12.50
N HIS A 311 -31.69 8.22 12.88
CA HIS A 311 -30.86 9.36 12.52
C HIS A 311 -30.56 9.39 11.02
N GLN A 312 -30.61 10.57 10.42
CA GLN A 312 -30.29 10.78 9.01
C GLN A 312 -28.89 11.36 8.85
N PRO A 313 -28.12 10.96 7.82
CA PRO A 313 -26.92 11.66 7.44
C PRO A 313 -27.19 13.15 7.21
N LYS A 314 -26.31 14.01 7.71
CA LYS A 314 -26.39 15.46 7.58
C LYS A 314 -25.22 15.98 6.75
N VAL A 315 -25.49 16.95 5.91
CA VAL A 315 -24.46 17.70 5.20
C VAL A 315 -24.33 19.06 5.90
N VAL A 316 -23.13 19.35 6.38
CA VAL A 316 -22.82 20.58 7.11
C VAL A 316 -21.67 21.30 6.41
N THR A 317 -21.87 22.60 6.17
CA THR A 317 -20.78 23.44 5.65
C THR A 317 -19.80 23.78 6.76
N TYR A 318 -18.51 23.69 6.48
CA TYR A 318 -17.48 24.02 7.43
C TYR A 318 -16.46 25.00 6.89
N ASN A 319 -15.82 25.68 7.81
CA ASN A 319 -14.61 26.48 7.60
C ASN A 319 -13.70 26.34 8.82
N ASN A 320 -12.51 26.93 8.74
CA ASN A 320 -11.51 26.80 9.80
C ASN A 320 -11.99 27.30 11.17
N ASN A 321 -12.95 28.21 11.20
CA ASN A 321 -13.45 28.79 12.46
C ASN A 321 -14.53 27.96 13.16
N ASN A 322 -15.27 27.13 12.41
CA ASN A 322 -16.42 26.38 12.97
C ASN A 322 -16.20 24.86 13.04
N ILE A 323 -15.07 24.34 12.55
CA ILE A 323 -14.81 22.90 12.52
C ILE A 323 -14.79 22.26 13.94
N GLN A 324 -14.24 22.95 14.92
CA GLN A 324 -14.23 22.50 16.32
C GLN A 324 -15.68 22.39 16.87
N GLN A 325 -16.51 23.38 16.58
CA GLN A 325 -17.90 23.37 17.01
C GLN A 325 -18.68 22.21 16.36
N ILE A 326 -18.49 21.96 15.06
CA ILE A 326 -19.12 20.84 14.35
C ILE A 326 -18.74 19.50 14.98
N ILE A 327 -17.47 19.33 15.40
CA ILE A 327 -17.03 18.11 16.06
C ILE A 327 -17.68 17.98 17.45
N SER A 328 -17.76 19.09 18.21
CA SER A 328 -18.41 19.10 19.51
C SER A 328 -19.90 18.77 19.40
N ASP A 329 -20.60 19.39 18.44
CA ASP A 329 -22.03 19.12 18.17
C ASP A 329 -22.25 17.64 17.79
N PHE A 330 -21.35 17.06 16.99
CA PHE A 330 -21.39 15.65 16.62
C PHE A 330 -21.19 14.73 17.83
N ILE A 331 -20.28 15.08 18.74
CA ILE A 331 -20.04 14.32 19.98
C ILE A 331 -21.29 14.36 20.86
N GLU A 332 -21.89 15.55 21.04
CA GLU A 332 -23.13 15.71 21.82
C GLU A 332 -24.28 14.91 21.19
N GLU A 333 -24.41 14.94 19.88
CA GLU A 333 -25.41 14.15 19.15
C GLU A 333 -25.20 12.65 19.36
N CYS A 334 -23.96 12.15 19.30
CA CYS A 334 -23.65 10.75 19.63
C CYS A 334 -24.13 10.37 21.03
N GLN A 335 -23.89 11.24 22.02
CA GLN A 335 -24.31 11.01 23.41
C GLN A 335 -25.84 11.00 23.55
N GLN A 336 -26.56 11.88 22.84
CA GLN A 336 -28.02 11.90 22.79
C GLN A 336 -28.63 10.59 22.29
N TYR A 337 -27.95 9.90 21.37
CA TYR A 337 -28.31 8.58 20.86
C TYR A 337 -27.76 7.42 21.70
N GLY A 338 -27.18 7.69 22.87
CA GLY A 338 -26.62 6.67 23.76
C GLY A 338 -25.31 6.03 23.25
N ILE A 339 -24.64 6.66 22.29
CA ILE A 339 -23.36 6.19 21.77
C ILE A 339 -22.26 6.71 22.69
N ASN A 340 -21.56 5.79 23.34
CA ASN A 340 -20.37 6.13 24.13
C ASN A 340 -19.21 6.45 23.19
N VAL A 341 -18.82 7.72 23.16
CA VAL A 341 -17.76 8.21 22.27
C VAL A 341 -16.40 7.67 22.70
N SER A 342 -15.82 6.82 21.89
CA SER A 342 -14.51 6.21 22.10
C SER A 342 -13.80 5.98 20.75
N LYS A 343 -12.53 5.64 20.79
CA LYS A 343 -11.76 5.30 19.57
C LYS A 343 -12.30 4.05 18.83
N GLU A 344 -13.08 3.21 19.51
CA GLU A 344 -13.70 2.02 18.95
C GLU A 344 -15.09 2.28 18.35
N SER A 345 -15.75 3.35 18.77
CA SER A 345 -17.15 3.64 18.38
C SER A 345 -17.29 4.83 17.44
N THR A 346 -16.36 5.76 17.46
CA THR A 346 -16.52 7.06 16.80
C THR A 346 -15.24 7.47 16.07
N ALA A 347 -15.40 8.01 14.85
CA ALA A 347 -14.27 8.50 14.06
C ALA A 347 -14.62 9.79 13.34
N VAL A 348 -13.65 10.68 13.22
CA VAL A 348 -13.69 11.87 12.36
C VAL A 348 -12.63 11.69 11.27
N ILE A 349 -13.05 11.74 10.01
CA ILE A 349 -12.17 11.48 8.86
C ILE A 349 -11.93 12.79 8.13
N PHE A 350 -10.68 13.06 7.78
CA PHE A 350 -10.27 14.24 7.04
C PHE A 350 -9.54 13.86 5.75
N ARG A 351 -9.80 14.61 4.68
CA ARG A 351 -9.13 14.42 3.39
C ARG A 351 -7.64 14.81 3.43
N SER A 352 -7.25 15.70 4.33
CA SER A 352 -5.90 16.28 4.39
C SER A 352 -5.35 16.27 5.80
N LYS A 353 -4.06 15.98 5.94
CA LYS A 353 -3.34 16.04 7.21
C LYS A 353 -3.28 17.47 7.77
N SER A 354 -3.26 18.49 6.92
CA SER A 354 -3.28 19.89 7.34
C SER A 354 -4.50 20.21 8.18
N ILE A 355 -5.68 19.76 7.74
CA ILE A 355 -6.95 19.96 8.47
C ILE A 355 -6.92 19.21 9.82
N ILE A 356 -6.39 17.98 9.87
CA ILE A 356 -6.26 17.24 11.14
C ILE A 356 -5.41 18.03 12.14
N ASN A 357 -4.31 18.61 11.68
CA ASN A 357 -3.40 19.36 12.53
C ASN A 357 -4.06 20.62 13.09
N GLU A 358 -4.81 21.32 12.27
CA GLU A 358 -5.58 22.50 12.64
C GLU A 358 -6.67 22.17 13.68
N VAL A 359 -7.43 21.10 13.42
CA VAL A 359 -8.48 20.63 14.33
C VAL A 359 -7.94 20.18 15.68
N LEU A 360 -6.79 19.51 15.70
CA LEU A 360 -6.18 19.03 16.94
C LEU A 360 -5.41 20.14 17.68
N ASN A 361 -5.43 21.40 17.20
CA ASN A 361 -4.59 22.49 17.71
C ASN A 361 -3.13 22.05 17.87
N ILE A 362 -2.67 21.14 17.03
CA ILE A 362 -1.27 20.74 17.02
C ILE A 362 -0.52 21.96 16.49
N PRO A 363 0.37 22.55 17.26
CA PRO A 363 1.07 23.75 16.83
C PRO A 363 1.67 23.50 15.45
N GLU A 364 1.46 24.41 14.51
CA GLU A 364 2.06 24.38 13.17
C GLU A 364 3.58 24.16 13.23
N ILE A 365 4.17 24.54 14.35
CA ILE A 365 5.56 24.33 14.75
C ILE A 365 5.95 22.84 14.78
N ALA A 366 5.06 21.93 15.17
CA ALA A 366 5.35 20.49 15.14
C ALA A 366 5.45 19.92 13.70
N PHE A 367 4.93 20.64 12.71
CA PHE A 367 4.90 20.25 11.30
C PHE A 367 5.69 21.19 10.38
N ARG A 368 5.80 22.47 10.70
CA ARG A 368 6.77 23.40 10.10
C ARG A 368 8.12 23.20 10.76
N THR A 369 8.58 21.98 10.79
CA THR A 369 9.85 21.74 11.44
C THR A 369 11.00 22.13 10.55
N ASN A 370 11.37 23.34 10.63
CA ASN A 370 12.76 23.74 10.44
C ASN A 370 13.66 23.23 11.58
N VAL A 371 13.23 22.20 12.34
CA VAL A 371 14.10 21.54 13.32
C VAL A 371 15.24 20.84 12.59
N TRP A 372 14.94 20.23 11.46
CA TRP A 372 15.88 19.42 10.72
C TRP A 372 16.51 20.19 9.58
N LYS A 373 17.84 20.22 9.50
CA LYS A 373 18.56 20.79 8.35
C LYS A 373 18.55 19.86 7.16
N ASP A 374 18.37 18.56 7.38
CA ASP A 374 18.35 17.55 6.35
C ASP A 374 17.39 16.38 6.69
N ASN A 375 16.96 15.66 5.65
CA ASN A 375 16.06 14.52 5.81
C ASN A 375 16.75 13.30 6.44
N TYR A 376 18.06 13.16 6.33
CA TYR A 376 18.79 12.01 6.89
C TYR A 376 18.79 12.07 8.40
N THR A 377 19.10 13.23 8.98
CA THR A 377 19.04 13.46 10.42
C THR A 377 17.65 13.16 10.95
N ARG A 378 16.62 13.65 10.28
CA ARG A 378 15.22 13.39 10.65
C ARG A 378 14.89 11.90 10.66
N GLU A 379 15.21 11.18 9.57
CA GLU A 379 14.91 9.76 9.45
C GLU A 379 15.73 8.90 10.43
N PHE A 380 16.98 9.23 10.69
CA PHE A 380 17.73 8.56 11.75
C PHE A 380 17.10 8.74 13.13
N ALA A 381 16.75 9.98 13.49
CA ALA A 381 16.09 10.28 14.75
C ALA A 381 14.77 9.55 14.88
N ARG A 382 13.96 9.53 13.80
CA ARG A 382 12.70 8.81 13.73
C ARG A 382 12.89 7.31 13.88
N GLY A 383 13.82 6.74 13.14
CA GLY A 383 14.12 5.29 13.20
C GLY A 383 14.57 4.87 14.60
N LYS A 384 15.41 5.69 15.25
CA LYS A 384 15.87 5.45 16.63
C LYS A 384 14.71 5.54 17.62
N PHE A 385 13.85 6.56 17.49
CA PHE A 385 12.68 6.69 18.34
C PHE A 385 11.73 5.49 18.24
N LEU A 386 11.44 5.04 17.03
CA LEU A 386 10.61 3.86 16.83
C LEU A 386 11.26 2.60 17.43
N TYR A 387 12.55 2.42 17.21
CA TYR A 387 13.28 1.28 17.75
C TYR A 387 13.27 1.25 19.28
N ASP A 388 13.54 2.38 19.93
CA ASP A 388 13.55 2.51 21.40
C ASP A 388 12.16 2.33 22.03
N ASN A 389 11.08 2.56 21.27
CA ASN A 389 9.69 2.37 21.71
C ASN A 389 9.10 1.02 21.31
N GLY A 390 9.94 0.02 20.94
CA GLY A 390 9.51 -1.35 20.69
C GLY A 390 9.10 -1.66 19.24
N TYR A 391 9.08 -0.66 18.34
CA TYR A 391 8.84 -0.87 16.90
C TYR A 391 10.13 -1.26 16.18
N PHE A 392 10.76 -2.36 16.66
CA PHE A 392 12.10 -2.75 16.24
C PHE A 392 12.26 -2.93 14.74
N LYS A 393 11.29 -3.57 14.08
CA LYS A 393 11.33 -3.86 12.63
C LYS A 393 11.31 -2.58 11.80
N ASP A 394 10.45 -1.63 12.16
CA ASP A 394 10.28 -0.39 11.40
C ASP A 394 11.43 0.58 11.67
N GLY A 395 11.84 0.74 12.91
CA GLY A 395 13.02 1.52 13.28
C GLY A 395 14.29 1.01 12.59
N PHE A 396 14.49 -0.32 12.59
CA PHE A 396 15.62 -0.95 11.91
C PHE A 396 15.62 -0.66 10.40
N LYS A 397 14.48 -0.85 9.72
CA LYS A 397 14.37 -0.61 8.27
C LYS A 397 14.65 0.85 7.90
N ILE A 398 14.16 1.79 8.69
CA ILE A 398 14.38 3.22 8.43
C ILE A 398 15.89 3.52 8.54
N ILE A 399 16.53 3.12 9.62
CA ILE A 399 17.96 3.37 9.83
C ILE A 399 18.81 2.65 8.79
N GLU A 400 18.48 1.39 8.45
CA GLU A 400 19.17 0.64 7.40
C GLU A 400 19.16 1.39 6.07
N ARG A 401 17.99 1.90 5.63
CA ARG A 401 17.86 2.66 4.39
C ARG A 401 18.72 3.92 4.39
N VAL A 402 18.71 4.65 5.49
CA VAL A 402 19.46 5.90 5.59
C VAL A 402 20.95 5.63 5.68
N LEU A 403 21.39 4.62 6.44
CA LEU A 403 22.79 4.20 6.49
C LEU A 403 23.34 3.81 5.12
N LEU A 404 22.61 3.00 4.39
CA LEU A 404 23.01 2.61 3.04
C LEU A 404 23.19 3.83 2.13
N LYS A 405 22.32 4.82 2.26
CA LYS A 405 22.37 6.03 1.46
C LYS A 405 23.52 6.97 1.87
N THR A 406 23.78 7.12 3.16
CA THR A 406 24.77 8.08 3.68
C THR A 406 26.19 7.52 3.73
N LEU A 407 26.36 6.23 4.09
CA LEU A 407 27.70 5.62 4.21
C LEU A 407 28.26 5.11 2.88
N LEU A 408 27.39 4.66 1.99
CA LEU A 408 27.80 3.99 0.77
C LEU A 408 27.71 4.91 -0.45
N ASP A 409 27.31 6.18 -0.24
CA ASP A 409 27.05 7.13 -1.31
C ASP A 409 26.28 6.46 -2.47
N LEU A 410 25.27 5.65 -2.10
CA LEU A 410 24.37 4.99 -3.02
C LEU A 410 23.48 6.04 -3.68
N SER A 411 24.11 6.99 -4.36
CA SER A 411 23.45 7.74 -5.39
C SER A 411 22.96 6.72 -6.43
N TYR A 412 21.80 6.97 -6.96
CA TYR A 412 21.02 6.20 -7.90
C TYR A 412 21.79 5.33 -8.93
N CYS A 413 23.03 5.55 -9.21
CA CYS A 413 23.81 4.87 -10.24
C CYS A 413 25.13 4.31 -9.75
N SER A 414 25.33 4.20 -8.44
CA SER A 414 26.55 3.55 -8.01
C SER A 414 26.49 2.09 -8.46
N GLU A 415 27.61 1.60 -8.98
CA GLU A 415 27.82 0.18 -9.27
C GLU A 415 27.68 -0.67 -8.00
N ASN A 416 27.62 -0.03 -6.83
CA ASN A 416 27.40 -0.62 -5.51
C ASN A 416 25.92 -0.66 -5.19
N ASN A 417 25.23 -1.63 -5.71
CA ASN A 417 23.88 -2.00 -5.33
C ASN A 417 23.83 -2.51 -3.87
N ILE A 418 22.71 -2.32 -3.17
CA ILE A 418 22.46 -2.90 -1.85
C ILE A 418 22.72 -4.41 -1.84
N SER A 419 22.34 -5.11 -2.90
CA SER A 419 22.62 -6.54 -3.07
C SER A 419 24.10 -6.84 -3.18
N ASP A 420 24.90 -5.97 -3.82
CA ASP A 420 26.35 -6.14 -3.94
C ASP A 420 27.04 -5.90 -2.61
N VAL A 421 26.57 -4.92 -1.84
CA VAL A 421 27.07 -4.69 -0.47
C VAL A 421 26.75 -5.88 0.41
N ILE A 422 25.52 -6.38 0.37
CA ILE A 422 25.10 -7.57 1.12
C ILE A 422 25.89 -8.80 0.67
N SER A 423 26.15 -8.95 -0.63
CA SER A 423 26.92 -10.08 -1.16
C SER A 423 28.39 -10.03 -0.73
N ARG A 424 29.01 -8.84 -0.71
CA ARG A 424 30.41 -8.67 -0.27
C ARG A 424 30.58 -8.84 1.23
N MET A 425 29.64 -8.33 2.03
CA MET A 425 29.72 -8.38 3.49
C MET A 425 29.12 -9.65 4.08
N GLY A 426 28.27 -10.36 3.36
CA GLY A 426 27.39 -11.40 3.86
C GLY A 426 26.18 -10.82 4.60
N PHE A 427 24.99 -11.41 4.36
CA PHE A 427 23.71 -10.90 4.88
C PHE A 427 23.71 -10.76 6.41
N ILE A 428 24.17 -11.79 7.12
CA ILE A 428 24.19 -11.81 8.59
C ILE A 428 25.13 -10.73 9.13
N ASN A 429 26.33 -10.62 8.57
CA ASN A 429 27.32 -9.64 9.01
C ASN A 429 26.81 -8.21 8.77
N PHE A 430 26.23 -7.94 7.61
CA PHE A 430 25.63 -6.65 7.28
C PHE A 430 24.53 -6.25 8.28
N LYS A 431 23.58 -7.14 8.53
CA LYS A 431 22.48 -6.88 9.48
C LYS A 431 23.01 -6.73 10.91
N SER A 432 23.99 -7.52 11.33
CA SER A 432 24.62 -7.41 12.66
C SER A 432 25.32 -6.08 12.85
N GLN A 433 25.98 -5.55 11.84
CA GLN A 433 26.64 -4.24 11.93
C GLN A 433 25.61 -3.10 12.06
N ILE A 434 24.51 -3.14 11.31
CA ILE A 434 23.43 -2.17 11.47
C ILE A 434 22.80 -2.27 12.86
N TYR A 435 22.54 -3.48 13.34
CA TYR A 435 22.03 -3.70 14.68
C TYR A 435 22.97 -3.11 15.76
N ALA A 436 24.27 -3.39 15.67
CA ALA A 436 25.26 -2.83 16.58
C ALA A 436 25.31 -1.30 16.53
N PHE A 437 25.20 -0.73 15.32
CA PHE A 437 25.15 0.72 15.11
C PHE A 437 23.93 1.35 15.81
N ILE A 438 22.74 0.80 15.61
CA ILE A 438 21.50 1.29 16.23
C ILE A 438 21.59 1.27 17.76
N ASN A 439 22.11 0.18 18.32
CA ASN A 439 22.25 0.06 19.78
C ASN A 439 23.35 0.96 20.37
N SER A 440 24.29 1.40 19.55
CA SER A 440 25.34 2.34 19.97
C SER A 440 24.92 3.81 19.88
N LEU A 441 23.84 4.10 19.17
CA LEU A 441 23.26 5.45 19.16
C LEU A 441 22.65 5.81 20.54
N PRO A 442 22.70 7.09 20.96
CA PRO A 442 22.06 7.52 22.20
C PRO A 442 20.56 7.17 22.20
N GLN A 443 20.01 6.92 23.38
CA GLN A 443 18.58 6.68 23.52
C GLN A 443 17.76 7.94 23.26
N SER A 444 16.55 7.76 22.71
CA SER A 444 15.64 8.85 22.32
C SER A 444 14.82 9.45 23.48
N ASN A 445 15.26 9.25 24.71
CA ASN A 445 14.60 9.78 25.93
C ASN A 445 15.12 11.15 26.39
N VAL A 446 15.94 11.79 25.59
CA VAL A 446 16.54 13.11 25.85
C VAL A 446 16.06 14.13 24.80
N PRO A 447 16.20 15.45 25.06
CA PRO A 447 15.92 16.46 24.03
C PRO A 447 16.76 16.25 22.77
N ILE A 448 16.19 16.62 21.62
CA ILE A 448 16.82 16.41 20.30
C ILE A 448 18.22 17.02 20.22
N GLY A 449 18.42 18.25 20.75
CA GLY A 449 19.74 18.88 20.75
C GLY A 449 20.79 18.09 21.51
N ALA A 450 20.47 17.57 22.68
CA ALA A 450 21.35 16.71 23.46
C ALA A 450 21.64 15.38 22.75
N TRP A 451 20.60 14.80 22.12
CA TRP A 451 20.76 13.58 21.31
C TRP A 451 21.71 13.80 20.14
N ILE A 452 21.55 14.89 19.39
CA ILE A 452 22.40 15.25 18.25
C ILE A 452 23.87 15.38 18.67
N ILE A 453 24.14 16.07 19.78
CA ILE A 453 25.51 16.22 20.29
C ILE A 453 26.14 14.87 20.61
N ALA A 454 25.42 14.01 21.35
CA ALA A 454 25.90 12.69 21.71
C ALA A 454 26.06 11.76 20.49
N ALA A 455 25.11 11.80 19.57
CA ALA A 455 25.16 11.00 18.35
C ALA A 455 26.28 11.43 17.41
N ASN A 456 26.54 12.74 17.24
CA ASN A 456 27.66 13.23 16.45
C ASN A 456 29.02 12.90 17.09
N LYS A 457 29.11 12.92 18.41
CA LYS A 457 30.32 12.43 19.11
C LYS A 457 30.59 10.96 18.77
N PHE A 458 29.57 10.11 18.84
CA PHE A 458 29.66 8.70 18.44
C PHE A 458 30.05 8.52 16.97
N LEU A 459 29.45 9.27 16.05
CA LEU A 459 29.80 9.22 14.64
C LEU A 459 31.25 9.59 14.39
N LYS A 460 31.74 10.64 15.05
CA LYS A 460 33.14 11.08 14.96
C LYS A 460 34.12 10.02 15.46
N GLU A 461 33.79 9.36 16.59
CA GLU A 461 34.59 8.25 17.13
C GLU A 461 34.65 7.06 16.16
N LYS A 462 33.63 6.88 15.32
CA LYS A 462 33.55 5.85 14.26
C LYS A 462 34.09 6.30 12.91
N ASN A 463 34.69 7.48 12.81
CA ASN A 463 35.18 8.08 11.56
C ASN A 463 34.11 8.17 10.46
N CYS A 464 32.84 8.36 10.84
CA CYS A 464 31.77 8.58 9.87
C CYS A 464 31.89 9.95 9.23
N LYS A 465 31.67 10.01 7.92
CA LYS A 465 31.80 11.24 7.10
C LYS A 465 30.59 12.17 7.18
N PHE A 466 29.49 11.77 7.78
CA PHE A 466 28.28 12.58 7.91
C PHE A 466 28.03 12.98 9.37
N GLU A 467 27.34 14.10 9.55
CA GLU A 467 26.92 14.61 10.85
C GLU A 467 25.41 14.85 10.85
N PHE A 468 24.79 14.59 11.97
CA PHE A 468 23.39 14.96 12.19
C PHE A 468 23.28 16.46 12.40
N GLN A 469 22.31 17.10 11.73
CA GLN A 469 22.17 18.54 11.75
C GLN A 469 20.74 18.98 12.02
N ILE A 470 20.62 19.93 12.97
CA ILE A 470 19.36 20.60 13.31
C ILE A 470 19.53 22.12 13.30
N HIS A 471 18.41 22.84 13.23
CA HIS A 471 18.38 24.26 13.51
C HIS A 471 18.38 24.51 15.02
N ASN A 472 19.06 25.57 15.46
CA ASN A 472 19.28 25.83 16.90
C ASN A 472 17.98 26.05 17.69
N ASP A 473 16.96 26.60 17.05
CA ASP A 473 15.62 26.82 17.64
C ASP A 473 14.85 25.51 17.90
N GLY A 474 15.26 24.41 17.26
CA GLY A 474 14.67 23.09 17.44
C GLY A 474 15.29 22.20 18.52
N SER A 475 16.40 22.63 19.13
CA SER A 475 17.22 21.81 20.03
C SER A 475 16.51 21.37 21.32
N HIS A 476 15.50 22.10 21.76
CA HIS A 476 14.76 21.86 23.01
C HIS A 476 13.62 20.86 22.86
N TYR A 477 13.21 20.49 21.61
CA TYR A 477 12.14 19.53 21.41
C TYR A 477 12.55 18.13 21.86
N THR A 478 11.58 17.38 22.40
CA THR A 478 11.73 15.95 22.69
C THR A 478 11.28 15.10 21.51
N PHE A 479 11.76 13.86 21.44
CA PHE A 479 11.33 12.90 20.41
C PHE A 479 9.80 12.68 20.40
N PRO A 480 9.13 12.50 21.56
CA PRO A 480 7.68 12.40 21.58
C PRO A 480 6.97 13.62 20.97
N GLN A 481 7.43 14.83 21.21
CA GLN A 481 6.81 16.03 20.60
C GLN A 481 6.91 16.04 19.08
N LEU A 482 7.98 15.46 18.52
CA LEU A 482 8.20 15.42 17.07
C LEU A 482 7.60 14.18 16.39
N PHE A 483 7.53 13.03 17.09
CA PHE A 483 7.23 11.75 16.47
C PHE A 483 6.09 10.94 17.12
N LEU A 484 5.53 11.35 18.29
CA LEU A 484 4.45 10.60 18.96
C LEU A 484 3.22 10.38 18.06
N ASN A 485 2.92 11.37 17.23
CA ASN A 485 1.83 11.26 16.28
C ASN A 485 2.21 10.40 15.05
N GLU A 486 3.50 10.23 14.75
CA GLU A 486 3.96 9.36 13.68
C GLU A 486 3.97 7.88 14.10
N GLY A 487 4.30 7.58 15.36
CA GLY A 487 4.21 6.21 15.92
C GLY A 487 2.76 5.72 15.98
N LYS A 488 1.84 6.56 16.46
CA LYS A 488 0.39 6.29 16.38
C LYS A 488 -0.10 6.19 14.93
N GLN A 489 0.44 6.98 14.01
CA GLN A 489 0.13 6.93 12.59
C GLN A 489 0.65 5.66 11.89
N ILE A 490 1.70 5.03 12.35
CA ILE A 490 2.18 3.75 11.81
C ILE A 490 1.24 2.62 12.23
N VAL A 491 0.79 2.60 13.49
CA VAL A 491 -0.23 1.66 13.98
C VAL A 491 -1.60 1.97 13.36
N GLU A 492 -1.94 3.24 13.20
CA GLU A 492 -3.21 3.66 12.60
C GLU A 492 -3.18 3.72 11.05
N LYS A 493 -2.02 3.84 10.39
CA LYS A 493 -1.93 3.63 8.93
C LYS A 493 -2.28 2.21 8.55
N ASP A 494 -1.94 1.23 9.38
CA ASP A 494 -2.37 -0.14 9.16
C ASP A 494 -3.90 -0.32 9.35
N TYR A 495 -4.56 0.56 10.10
CA TYR A 495 -6.01 0.60 10.28
C TYR A 495 -6.76 1.57 9.33
N ARG A 496 -6.08 2.59 8.78
CA ARG A 496 -6.74 3.63 7.96
C ARG A 496 -7.02 3.25 6.51
N TYR A 497 -6.44 2.19 6.00
CA TYR A 497 -6.66 1.72 4.62
C TYR A 497 -7.59 0.52 4.52
N GLY A 498 -8.25 0.15 5.58
CA GLY A 498 -9.08 -1.06 5.63
C GLY A 498 -10.56 -0.85 5.99
N THR A 499 -11.00 0.36 6.28
CA THR A 499 -12.41 0.64 6.59
C THR A 499 -12.79 2.04 6.13
N ALA A 500 -13.03 2.20 4.86
CA ALA A 500 -13.95 3.20 4.35
C ALA A 500 -15.20 2.50 3.86
#